data_035822c295db21b901e1ecde6af6a92a
#
_entry.id   035822c295db21b901e1ecde6af6a92a
#
_cell.length_a   1.000
_cell.length_b   1.000
_cell.length_c   1.000
_cell.angle_alpha   90.00
_cell.angle_beta   90.00
_cell.angle_gamma   90.00
#
_symmetry.space_group_name_H-M   'P 1'
#
loop_
_entity.id
_entity.type
_entity.pdbx_description
1 polymer ?
#
loop_
_entity_poly.entity_id
_entity_poly.type
_entity_poly.pdbx_seq_one_letter_code
_entity_poly.pdbx_strand_id
1 'polypeptide(L)' 'MKAFLILFIAPSFRPTEEFRSFVARADGVEIAPRTWFCSFLGTPATVAEVLRGKVPGAGPFFVFDVADFCQVRA' A
#
# COMPACT_ATOMS: atom_id res chain seq x y z
N MET A 1 -8.75 1.60 13.33
CA MET A 1 -7.82 1.49 12.20
C MET A 1 -8.49 1.95 10.93
N LYS A 2 -7.72 2.51 10.04
CA LYS A 2 -8.22 2.99 8.75
C LYS A 2 -7.72 2.09 7.63
N ALA A 3 -8.51 1.99 6.57
CA ALA A 3 -8.13 1.27 5.37
C ALA A 3 -7.41 2.22 4.41
N PHE A 4 -6.34 1.73 3.80
CA PHE A 4 -5.55 2.49 2.84
C PHE A 4 -5.33 1.70 1.58
N LEU A 5 -5.31 2.41 0.46
CA LEU A 5 -4.93 1.86 -0.83
C LEU A 5 -3.56 2.42 -1.18
N ILE A 6 -2.64 1.54 -1.54
CA ILE A 6 -1.28 1.91 -1.95
C ILE A 6 -1.10 1.51 -3.40
N LEU A 7 -0.75 2.48 -4.24
CA LEU A 7 -0.60 2.27 -5.68
C LEU A 7 0.78 2.71 -6.14
N PHE A 8 1.55 1.77 -6.69
CA PHE A 8 2.86 2.06 -7.29
C PHE A 8 2.69 2.23 -8.80
N ILE A 9 3.21 3.34 -9.31
CA ILE A 9 3.00 3.73 -10.71
C ILE A 9 3.97 3.03 -11.66
N ALA A 10 5.24 2.85 -11.24
CA ALA A 10 6.26 2.29 -12.12
C ALA A 10 5.97 0.83 -12.47
N PRO A 11 5.85 0.48 -13.76
CA PRO A 11 5.59 -0.91 -14.16
C PRO A 11 6.70 -1.87 -13.73
N SER A 12 7.90 -1.35 -13.50
CA SER A 12 9.06 -2.14 -13.06
C SER A 12 9.11 -2.35 -11.56
N PHE A 13 8.18 -1.80 -10.80
CA PHE A 13 8.17 -1.96 -9.36
C PHE A 13 8.12 -3.43 -8.96
N ARG A 14 8.96 -3.80 -8.00
CA ARG A 14 8.96 -5.13 -7.40
C ARG A 14 8.93 -5.00 -5.89
N PRO A 15 8.05 -5.71 -5.19
CA PRO A 15 8.00 -5.67 -3.74
C PRO A 15 9.32 -6.16 -3.13
N THR A 16 9.79 -5.44 -2.12
CA THR A 16 10.94 -5.88 -1.32
C THR A 16 10.45 -6.79 -0.20
N GLU A 17 11.37 -7.53 0.41
CA GLU A 17 11.06 -8.33 1.60
C GLU A 17 10.51 -7.45 2.72
N GLU A 18 11.10 -6.27 2.92
CA GLU A 18 10.64 -5.33 3.94
C GLU A 18 9.22 -4.87 3.67
N PHE A 19 8.89 -4.59 2.42
CA PHE A 19 7.55 -4.19 2.03
C PHE A 19 6.55 -5.33 2.27
N ARG A 20 6.91 -6.55 1.89
CA ARG A 20 6.05 -7.71 2.08
C ARG A 20 5.76 -7.97 3.56
N SER A 21 6.78 -7.87 4.40
CA SER A 21 6.61 -8.01 5.85
C SER A 21 5.71 -6.92 6.42
N PHE A 22 5.88 -5.69 5.95
CA PHE A 22 5.07 -4.57 6.37
C PHE A 22 3.60 -4.78 6.01
N VAL A 23 3.33 -5.17 4.77
CA VAL A 23 1.98 -5.43 4.27
C VAL A 23 1.33 -6.58 5.03
N ALA A 24 2.07 -7.65 5.30
CA ALA A 24 1.55 -8.79 6.05
C ALA A 24 1.10 -8.39 7.45
N ARG A 25 1.88 -7.53 8.13
CA ARG A 25 1.52 -7.05 9.47
C ARG A 25 0.33 -6.10 9.46
N ALA A 26 0.03 -5.51 8.32
CA ALA A 26 -1.07 -4.58 8.15
C ALA A 26 -2.31 -5.25 7.55
N ASP A 27 -2.38 -6.57 7.58
CA ASP A 27 -3.46 -7.37 6.96
C ASP A 27 -3.64 -6.99 5.49
N GLY A 28 -2.53 -6.71 4.81
CA GLY A 28 -2.57 -6.22 3.45
C GLY A 28 -2.74 -7.33 2.43
N VAL A 29 -3.35 -6.97 1.31
CA VAL A 29 -3.55 -7.88 0.20
C VAL A 29 -3.33 -7.11 -1.11
N GLU A 30 -2.68 -7.75 -2.07
CA GLU A 30 -2.56 -7.19 -3.40
C GLU A 30 -3.86 -7.42 -4.16
N ILE A 31 -4.58 -6.33 -4.47
CA ILE A 31 -5.91 -6.41 -5.11
C ILE A 31 -5.83 -6.23 -6.61
N ALA A 32 -4.73 -5.72 -7.13
CA ALA A 32 -4.47 -5.51 -8.55
C ALA A 32 -2.96 -5.37 -8.70
N PRO A 33 -2.40 -5.46 -9.91
CA PRO A 33 -0.97 -5.26 -10.10
C PRO A 33 -0.49 -3.94 -9.49
N ARG A 34 0.52 -4.00 -8.65
CA ARG A 34 1.13 -2.85 -7.98
C ARG A 34 0.17 -2.07 -7.07
N THR A 35 -0.91 -2.72 -6.62
CA THR A 35 -1.95 -2.07 -5.82
C THR A 35 -2.27 -2.93 -4.61
N TRP A 36 -2.08 -2.37 -3.41
CA TRP A 36 -2.33 -3.07 -2.15
C TRP A 36 -3.39 -2.37 -1.34
N PHE A 37 -4.15 -3.16 -0.60
CA PHE A 37 -5.14 -2.69 0.35
C PHE A 37 -4.70 -3.14 1.74
N CYS A 38 -4.51 -2.17 2.65
CA CYS A 38 -3.95 -2.42 3.97
C CYS A 38 -4.71 -1.66 5.05
N SER A 39 -4.48 -2.02 6.31
CA SER A 39 -5.06 -1.32 7.46
C SER A 39 -3.96 -0.76 8.34
N PHE A 40 -4.04 0.52 8.66
CA PHE A 40 -3.06 1.21 9.51
C PHE A 40 -3.73 2.17 10.46
N LEU A 41 -2.97 2.58 11.48
CA LEU A 41 -3.27 3.77 12.26
C LEU A 41 -2.48 4.93 11.64
N GLY A 42 -3.13 6.10 11.54
CA GLY A 42 -2.46 7.30 11.07
C GLY A 42 -3.11 7.93 9.85
N THR A 43 -2.33 8.69 9.13
CA THR A 43 -2.77 9.45 7.95
C THR A 43 -2.06 8.92 6.71
N PRO A 44 -2.55 9.24 5.50
CA PRO A 44 -1.83 8.87 4.29
C PRO A 44 -0.38 9.37 4.27
N ALA A 45 -0.13 10.57 4.79
CA ALA A 45 1.23 11.11 4.85
C ALA A 45 2.14 10.26 5.74
N THR A 46 1.65 9.82 6.89
CA THR A 46 2.40 8.98 7.82
C THR A 46 2.74 7.63 7.17
N VAL A 47 1.76 7.02 6.53
CA VAL A 47 1.96 5.74 5.83
C VAL A 47 2.98 5.90 4.70
N ALA A 48 2.88 6.98 3.93
CA ALA A 48 3.82 7.24 2.85
C ALA A 48 5.26 7.40 3.36
N GLU A 49 5.45 8.08 4.49
CA GLU A 49 6.78 8.23 5.10
C GLU A 49 7.39 6.88 5.48
N VAL A 50 6.59 6.02 6.11
CA VAL A 50 7.04 4.67 6.46
C VAL A 50 7.41 3.89 5.21
N LEU A 51 6.58 3.97 4.17
CA LEU A 51 6.80 3.23 2.93
C LEU A 51 8.07 3.67 2.21
N ARG A 52 8.42 4.95 2.25
CA ARG A 52 9.64 5.43 1.61
C ARG A 52 10.87 4.68 2.09
N GLY A 53 10.92 4.35 3.37
CA GLY A 53 12.03 3.58 3.92
C GLY A 53 11.99 2.11 3.56
N LYS A 54 10.82 1.58 3.17
CA LYS A 54 10.64 0.16 2.87
C LYS A 54 10.88 -0.16 1.39
N VAL A 55 10.67 0.80 0.51
CA VAL A 55 10.77 0.58 -0.94
C VAL A 55 11.62 1.68 -1.60
N PRO A 56 12.90 1.80 -1.25
CA PRO A 56 13.76 2.80 -1.90
C PRO A 56 13.85 2.51 -3.39
N GLY A 57 13.78 3.56 -4.20
CA GLY A 57 13.87 3.42 -5.65
C GLY A 57 12.59 2.94 -6.32
N ALA A 58 11.49 2.86 -5.60
CA ALA A 58 10.21 2.39 -6.16
C ALA A 58 9.61 3.37 -7.17
N GLY A 59 10.09 4.61 -7.22
CA GLY A 59 9.46 5.65 -8.00
C GLY A 59 8.23 6.22 -7.31
N PRO A 60 7.40 6.96 -8.04
CA PRO A 60 6.21 7.57 -7.44
C PRO A 60 5.18 6.53 -7.02
N PHE A 61 4.52 6.80 -5.91
CA PHE A 61 3.41 5.98 -5.44
C PHE A 61 2.41 6.86 -4.73
N PHE A 62 1.18 6.35 -4.62
CA PHE A 62 0.08 7.06 -3.96
C PHE A 62 -0.42 6.25 -2.78
N VAL A 63 -0.83 6.96 -1.73
CA VAL A 63 -1.49 6.36 -0.58
C VAL A 63 -2.82 7.07 -0.41
N PHE A 64 -3.90 6.32 -0.45
CA PHE A 64 -5.26 6.85 -0.32
C PHE A 64 -5.89 6.35 0.97
N ASP A 65 -6.52 7.26 1.71
CA ASP A 65 -7.37 6.92 2.84
C ASP A 65 -8.73 6.52 2.25
N VAL A 66 -9.13 5.27 2.49
CA VAL A 66 -10.38 4.73 1.93
C VAL A 66 -11.41 4.66 3.04
N ALA A 67 -12.33 5.64 3.06
CA ALA A 67 -13.36 5.72 4.08
C ALA A 67 -14.48 4.71 3.84
N ASP A 68 -14.75 4.39 2.58
CA ASP A 68 -15.83 3.48 2.20
C ASP A 68 -15.47 2.77 0.90
N PHE A 69 -15.79 1.50 0.81
CA PHE A 69 -15.48 0.73 -0.39
C PHE A 69 -16.40 -0.49 -0.48
N CYS A 70 -16.52 -1.02 -1.68
CA CYS A 70 -17.26 -2.25 -1.93
C CYS A 70 -16.40 -3.14 -2.84
N GLN A 71 -16.18 -4.38 -2.43
CA GLN A 71 -15.52 -5.35 -3.27
C GLN A 71 -16.56 -6.12 -4.07
N VAL A 72 -16.44 -6.03 -5.39
CA VAL A 72 -17.34 -6.76 -6.29
C VAL A 72 -16.55 -7.86 -6.98
N ARG A 73 -17.04 -9.07 -6.90
CA ARG A 73 -16.45 -10.22 -7.60
C ARG A 73 -17.36 -10.61 -8.76
N ALA A 74 -16.77 -10.60 -9.93
CA ALA A 74 -17.49 -11.03 -11.13
C ALA A 74 -17.33 -12.53 -11.33
#